data_64f856c1e10d2a1659364c8a1eb7f55f
#
_entry.id   64f856c1e10d2a1659364c8a1eb7f55f
#
_cell.length_a   1.000
_cell.length_b   1.000
_cell.length_c   1.000
_cell.angle_alpha   90.00
_cell.angle_beta   90.00
_cell.angle_gamma   90.00
#
_symmetry.space_group_name_H-M   'P 1'
#
loop_
_entity.id
_entity.type
_entity.pdbx_description
1 polymer ?
#
loop_
_entity_poly.entity_id
_entity_poly.type
_entity_poly.pdbx_seq_one_letter_code
_entity_poly.pdbx_strand_id
1 'polypeptide(L)'
;MLLVAVNALVGGTLGQERTILPLLAGQVFQLDLYTSALTYILAFGVAKAATNYFAGTFSDRYGRKPVLVTGWLVALPVPFMLIFGPSWGWIVAANVVLGISQGLTWSTTVMMKMDLVGPERRGLAMGLNEAAGYLGVAGTALATGYIASTYGLRPGPFLLGAAFIAVGLGLSVLTVRETRHHAGTEAAAHVPVHSGTHAGLSSREVFTLTSFRDRSLSSVSQAGMVNNLNDGLAWGLFPVLFAAAGLSIERIGVLAAVYPAVWGAGQLITGALSDRIGRKPLIVAGMIVQAAALAMVAVGADFGIWLAAVILLGAGTAMVYPTLLAAIGDVAHPHWRARSVGIYRLWRDGGFAVGALLSGVIADAYGIPAAVGVVAALTAASGILVAVRMRRADHISAG
;
A
#
# COMPACT_ATOMS: atom_id res chain seq x y z
N MET A 1 3.45 -10.52 18.40
CA MET A 1 3.04 -9.12 18.72
C MET A 1 4.12 -8.09 18.41
N LEU A 2 5.40 -8.27 18.81
CA LEU A 2 6.48 -7.30 18.54
C LEU A 2 6.57 -6.83 17.06
N LEU A 3 6.64 -7.76 16.11
CA LEU A 3 6.70 -7.42 14.68
C LEU A 3 5.42 -6.71 14.15
N VAL A 4 4.29 -6.88 14.82
CA VAL A 4 3.04 -6.14 14.53
C VAL A 4 3.22 -4.68 14.95
N ALA A 5 3.75 -4.44 16.16
CA ALA A 5 4.06 -3.09 16.63
C ALA A 5 5.13 -2.40 15.76
N VAL A 6 6.19 -3.11 15.37
CA VAL A 6 7.21 -2.59 14.45
C VAL A 6 6.56 -2.18 13.12
N ASN A 7 5.63 -2.97 12.57
CA ASN A 7 4.96 -2.61 11.32
C ASN A 7 3.97 -1.44 11.48
N ALA A 8 3.36 -1.27 12.65
CA ALA A 8 2.57 -0.07 12.93
C ALA A 8 3.42 1.21 12.89
N LEU A 9 4.65 1.14 13.44
CA LEU A 9 5.61 2.27 13.35
C LEU A 9 6.06 2.51 11.91
N VAL A 10 6.28 1.44 11.10
CA VAL A 10 6.55 1.58 9.66
C VAL A 10 5.40 2.31 8.96
N GLY A 11 4.15 1.91 9.23
CA GLY A 11 2.97 2.62 8.71
C GLY A 11 2.90 4.07 9.19
N GLY A 12 3.25 4.32 10.46
CA GLY A 12 3.27 5.66 11.03
C GLY A 12 4.21 6.63 10.30
N THR A 13 5.39 6.18 9.87
CA THR A 13 6.29 7.01 9.07
C THR A 13 5.71 7.41 7.71
N LEU A 14 4.82 6.59 7.15
CA LEU A 14 4.11 6.90 5.92
C LEU A 14 2.94 7.86 6.18
N GLY A 15 2.18 7.63 7.26
CA GLY A 15 0.99 8.41 7.59
C GLY A 15 1.28 9.90 7.86
N GLN A 16 2.47 10.24 8.35
CA GLN A 16 2.86 11.63 8.63
C GLN A 16 2.78 12.54 7.40
N GLU A 17 2.93 12.00 6.21
CA GLU A 17 2.97 12.77 4.98
C GLU A 17 1.60 12.95 4.34
N ARG A 18 0.63 12.07 4.65
CA ARG A 18 -0.65 11.99 3.93
C ARG A 18 -1.53 13.21 4.07
N THR A 19 -1.51 13.87 5.22
CA THR A 19 -2.25 15.11 5.46
C THR A 19 -1.42 16.33 5.06
N ILE A 20 -0.12 16.29 5.24
CA ILE A 20 0.75 17.48 5.29
C ILE A 20 1.37 17.81 3.93
N LEU A 21 1.96 16.83 3.21
CA LEU A 21 2.73 17.15 2.00
C LEU A 21 1.91 17.78 0.89
N PRO A 22 0.65 17.37 0.60
CA PRO A 22 -0.16 18.04 -0.41
C PRO A 22 -0.42 19.51 -0.06
N LEU A 23 -0.65 19.82 1.22
CA LEU A 23 -0.84 21.20 1.70
C LEU A 23 0.47 21.99 1.67
N LEU A 24 1.59 21.36 2.02
CA LEU A 24 2.91 21.96 1.98
C LEU A 24 3.30 22.38 0.55
N ALA A 25 2.96 21.57 -0.45
CA ALA A 25 3.20 21.85 -1.86
C ALA A 25 2.61 23.21 -2.30
N GLY A 26 1.33 23.45 -1.97
CA GLY A 26 0.65 24.69 -2.33
C GLY A 26 1.00 25.86 -1.40
N GLN A 27 0.95 25.65 -0.06
CA GLN A 27 1.06 26.74 0.90
C GLN A 27 2.49 27.24 1.16
N VAL A 28 3.48 26.34 1.08
CA VAL A 28 4.88 26.68 1.39
C VAL A 28 5.74 26.79 0.13
N PHE A 29 5.58 25.83 -0.80
CA PHE A 29 6.38 25.80 -2.02
C PHE A 29 5.69 26.47 -3.22
N GLN A 30 4.45 26.88 -3.07
CA GLN A 30 3.67 27.62 -4.08
C GLN A 30 3.68 26.95 -5.46
N LEU A 31 3.51 25.62 -5.46
CA LEU A 31 3.45 24.86 -6.70
C LEU A 31 2.08 25.03 -7.36
N ASP A 32 2.06 25.57 -8.56
CA ASP A 32 0.83 25.85 -9.32
C ASP A 32 0.26 24.59 -9.98
N LEU A 33 1.13 23.63 -10.37
CA LEU A 33 0.73 22.42 -11.05
C LEU A 33 0.57 21.24 -10.08
N TYR A 34 -0.56 20.56 -10.13
CA TYR A 34 -0.80 19.33 -9.38
C TYR A 34 0.19 18.22 -9.76
N THR A 35 0.53 18.09 -11.04
CA THR A 35 1.57 17.15 -11.50
C THR A 35 2.88 17.38 -10.74
N SER A 36 3.31 18.63 -10.59
CA SER A 36 4.51 18.97 -9.84
C SER A 36 4.36 18.64 -8.34
N ALA A 37 3.21 18.96 -7.76
CA ALA A 37 2.91 18.66 -6.37
C ALA A 37 2.89 17.16 -6.07
N LEU A 38 2.49 16.30 -7.01
CA LEU A 38 2.42 14.85 -6.83
C LEU A 38 3.72 14.10 -7.14
N THR A 39 4.79 14.78 -7.53
CA THR A 39 6.10 14.14 -7.83
C THR A 39 6.67 13.36 -6.66
N TYR A 40 6.36 13.73 -5.42
CA TYR A 40 6.79 12.98 -4.24
C TYR A 40 6.15 11.59 -4.16
N ILE A 41 4.87 11.44 -4.55
CA ILE A 41 4.17 10.13 -4.59
C ILE A 41 4.73 9.28 -5.73
N LEU A 42 4.98 9.89 -6.90
CA LEU A 42 5.63 9.24 -8.02
C LEU A 42 6.99 8.67 -7.60
N ALA A 43 7.83 9.49 -6.98
CA ALA A 43 9.16 9.11 -6.53
C ALA A 43 9.12 8.00 -5.45
N PHE A 44 8.22 8.14 -4.47
CA PHE A 44 7.96 7.13 -3.46
C PHE A 44 7.52 5.80 -4.08
N GLY A 45 6.52 5.83 -4.97
CA GLY A 45 5.96 4.63 -5.60
C GLY A 45 6.99 3.87 -6.42
N VAL A 46 7.77 4.55 -7.25
CA VAL A 46 8.85 3.94 -8.05
C VAL A 46 9.94 3.35 -7.14
N ALA A 47 10.41 4.10 -6.16
CA ALA A 47 11.46 3.64 -5.25
C ALA A 47 11.00 2.43 -4.43
N LYS A 48 9.76 2.47 -3.91
CA LYS A 48 9.17 1.36 -3.15
C LYS A 48 8.96 0.12 -4.00
N ALA A 49 8.41 0.26 -5.21
CA ALA A 49 8.17 -0.86 -6.13
C ALA A 49 9.49 -1.56 -6.50
N ALA A 50 10.52 -0.80 -6.87
CA ALA A 50 11.84 -1.32 -7.17
C ALA A 50 12.46 -2.02 -5.95
N THR A 51 12.41 -1.40 -4.78
CA THR A 51 12.99 -1.96 -3.55
C THR A 51 12.25 -3.24 -3.11
N ASN A 52 10.93 -3.28 -3.19
CA ASN A 52 10.14 -4.48 -2.88
C ASN A 52 10.53 -5.68 -3.75
N TYR A 53 10.84 -5.45 -5.03
CA TYR A 53 11.29 -6.50 -5.93
C TYR A 53 12.59 -7.16 -5.45
N PHE A 54 13.53 -6.38 -4.90
CA PHE A 54 14.81 -6.88 -4.42
C PHE A 54 14.83 -7.27 -2.93
N ALA A 55 13.86 -6.81 -2.12
CA ALA A 55 13.85 -7.02 -0.67
C ALA A 55 13.86 -8.50 -0.28
N GLY A 56 13.19 -9.37 -1.03
CA GLY A 56 13.24 -10.82 -0.86
C GLY A 56 14.65 -11.37 -1.01
N THR A 57 15.31 -11.04 -2.10
CA THR A 57 16.69 -11.48 -2.39
C THR A 57 17.67 -10.97 -1.32
N PHE A 58 17.55 -9.73 -0.90
CA PHE A 58 18.40 -9.19 0.18
C PHE A 58 18.17 -9.92 1.50
N SER A 59 16.90 -10.18 1.84
CA SER A 59 16.54 -10.90 3.06
C SER A 59 17.03 -12.35 3.05
N ASP A 60 17.04 -13.02 1.90
CA ASP A 60 17.57 -14.37 1.75
C ASP A 60 19.10 -14.40 1.84
N ARG A 61 19.77 -13.39 1.30
CA ARG A 61 21.24 -13.30 1.27
C ARG A 61 21.82 -12.86 2.62
N TYR A 62 21.27 -11.80 3.21
CA TYR A 62 21.85 -11.11 4.37
C TYR A 62 21.13 -11.42 5.68
N GLY A 63 19.95 -12.05 5.65
CA GLY A 63 19.09 -12.28 6.79
C GLY A 63 17.96 -11.25 6.91
N ARG A 64 16.92 -11.60 7.66
CA ARG A 64 15.72 -10.74 7.84
C ARG A 64 16.03 -9.53 8.70
N LYS A 65 16.65 -9.74 9.88
CA LYS A 65 16.96 -8.67 10.84
C LYS A 65 17.89 -7.60 10.25
N PRO A 66 19.03 -7.92 9.60
CA PRO A 66 19.89 -6.90 8.98
C PRO A 66 19.14 -6.04 7.96
N VAL A 67 18.30 -6.64 7.11
CA VAL A 67 17.53 -5.89 6.10
C VAL A 67 16.50 -4.97 6.75
N LEU A 68 15.80 -5.42 7.80
CA LEU A 68 14.89 -4.59 8.58
C LEU A 68 15.61 -3.38 9.22
N VAL A 69 16.75 -3.63 9.86
CA VAL A 69 17.55 -2.57 10.49
C VAL A 69 18.08 -1.59 9.45
N THR A 70 18.58 -2.08 8.31
CA THR A 70 19.02 -1.22 7.19
C THR A 70 17.87 -0.35 6.70
N GLY A 71 16.66 -0.88 6.59
CA GLY A 71 15.49 -0.10 6.20
C GLY A 71 15.20 1.06 7.17
N TRP A 72 15.33 0.85 8.47
CA TRP A 72 15.21 1.92 9.47
C TRP A 72 16.35 2.94 9.40
N LEU A 73 17.60 2.50 9.19
CA LEU A 73 18.75 3.39 9.03
C LEU A 73 18.59 4.29 7.80
N VAL A 74 18.09 3.74 6.70
CA VAL A 74 17.76 4.52 5.49
C VAL A 74 16.68 5.56 5.77
N ALA A 75 15.73 5.30 6.69
CA ALA A 75 14.68 6.26 7.05
C ALA A 75 15.18 7.45 7.88
N LEU A 76 16.32 7.33 8.58
CA LEU A 76 16.81 8.36 9.52
C LEU A 76 16.87 9.80 8.96
N PRO A 77 17.35 10.05 7.74
CA PRO A 77 17.42 11.40 7.19
C PRO A 77 16.05 11.96 6.78
N VAL A 78 15.03 11.13 6.57
CA VAL A 78 13.75 11.55 5.99
C VAL A 78 13.07 12.69 6.76
N PRO A 79 12.83 12.60 8.09
CA PRO A 79 12.18 13.70 8.82
C PRO A 79 12.97 15.01 8.73
N PHE A 80 14.29 14.94 8.77
CA PHE A 80 15.16 16.12 8.69
C PHE A 80 15.11 16.76 7.29
N MET A 81 15.08 15.94 6.23
CA MET A 81 14.91 16.42 4.85
C MET A 81 13.53 17.10 4.69
N LEU A 82 12.47 16.59 5.31
CA LEU A 82 11.14 17.17 5.26
C LEU A 82 11.05 18.48 6.09
N ILE A 83 11.72 18.54 7.23
CA ILE A 83 11.74 19.73 8.12
C ILE A 83 12.54 20.86 7.49
N PHE A 84 13.78 20.57 7.07
CA PHE A 84 14.76 21.58 6.68
C PHE A 84 14.91 21.72 5.16
N GLY A 85 14.24 20.90 4.36
CA GLY A 85 14.34 20.92 2.90
C GLY A 85 13.98 22.30 2.34
N PRO A 86 14.90 22.99 1.64
CA PRO A 86 14.70 24.35 1.14
C PRO A 86 13.87 24.41 -0.13
N SER A 87 13.68 23.28 -0.82
CA SER A 87 12.95 23.22 -2.08
C SER A 87 12.12 21.93 -2.19
N TRP A 88 11.16 21.93 -3.13
CA TRP A 88 10.35 20.74 -3.41
C TRP A 88 11.21 19.53 -3.83
N GLY A 89 12.32 19.74 -4.51
CA GLY A 89 13.27 18.67 -4.85
C GLY A 89 13.78 17.90 -3.64
N TRP A 90 13.97 18.56 -2.48
CA TRP A 90 14.32 17.89 -1.23
C TRP A 90 13.20 17.01 -0.68
N ILE A 91 11.94 17.44 -0.85
CA ILE A 91 10.76 16.65 -0.47
C ILE A 91 10.66 15.41 -1.36
N VAL A 92 10.87 15.55 -2.66
CA VAL A 92 10.90 14.44 -3.62
C VAL A 92 12.03 13.46 -3.26
N ALA A 93 13.25 13.97 -2.98
CA ALA A 93 14.38 13.14 -2.56
C ALA A 93 14.09 12.40 -1.24
N ALA A 94 13.48 13.07 -0.25
CA ALA A 94 13.05 12.43 0.99
C ALA A 94 12.09 11.26 0.72
N ASN A 95 11.19 11.40 -0.24
CA ASN A 95 10.23 10.37 -0.62
C ASN A 95 10.87 9.20 -1.41
N VAL A 96 11.94 9.42 -2.17
CA VAL A 96 12.76 8.32 -2.71
C VAL A 96 13.36 7.50 -1.55
N VAL A 97 13.97 8.18 -0.59
CA VAL A 97 14.59 7.54 0.58
C VAL A 97 13.54 6.81 1.43
N LEU A 98 12.38 7.42 1.66
CA LEU A 98 11.26 6.79 2.35
C LEU A 98 10.74 5.57 1.60
N GLY A 99 10.61 5.63 0.27
CA GLY A 99 10.21 4.51 -0.57
C GLY A 99 11.16 3.31 -0.44
N ILE A 100 12.47 3.55 -0.44
CA ILE A 100 13.49 2.51 -0.20
C ILE A 100 13.32 1.92 1.21
N SER A 101 13.23 2.76 2.23
CA SER A 101 13.01 2.31 3.61
C SER A 101 11.74 1.46 3.74
N GLN A 102 10.62 1.92 3.21
CA GLN A 102 9.33 1.23 3.23
C GLN A 102 9.38 -0.12 2.50
N GLY A 103 10.05 -0.19 1.36
CA GLY A 103 10.27 -1.43 0.62
C GLY A 103 11.04 -2.46 1.44
N LEU A 104 12.09 -2.05 2.15
CA LEU A 104 12.88 -2.92 3.01
C LEU A 104 12.11 -3.33 4.27
N THR A 105 11.59 -2.36 5.04
CA THR A 105 10.99 -2.61 6.37
C THR A 105 9.66 -3.34 6.27
N TRP A 106 8.73 -2.89 5.42
CA TRP A 106 7.41 -3.51 5.28
C TRP A 106 7.49 -4.95 4.76
N SER A 107 8.26 -5.17 3.69
CA SER A 107 8.43 -6.52 3.14
C SER A 107 9.09 -7.46 4.12
N THR A 108 10.09 -7.01 4.86
CA THR A 108 10.81 -7.84 5.83
C THR A 108 9.92 -8.19 7.03
N THR A 109 9.12 -7.27 7.56
CA THR A 109 8.17 -7.60 8.65
C THR A 109 7.12 -8.61 8.23
N VAL A 110 6.66 -8.59 6.97
CA VAL A 110 5.78 -9.62 6.39
C VAL A 110 6.49 -10.98 6.36
N MET A 111 7.71 -11.05 5.80
CA MET A 111 8.49 -12.28 5.70
C MET A 111 8.78 -12.89 7.07
N MET A 112 9.24 -12.08 8.04
CA MET A 112 9.53 -12.52 9.40
C MET A 112 8.30 -13.13 10.10
N LYS A 113 7.11 -12.56 9.88
CA LYS A 113 5.88 -13.12 10.45
C LYS A 113 5.50 -14.44 9.79
N MET A 114 5.66 -14.54 8.47
CA MET A 114 5.42 -15.81 7.76
C MET A 114 6.38 -16.90 8.22
N ASP A 115 7.66 -16.58 8.45
CA ASP A 115 8.66 -17.51 8.96
C ASP A 115 8.29 -18.07 10.35
N LEU A 116 7.62 -17.25 11.19
CA LEU A 116 7.31 -17.61 12.59
C LEU A 116 6.00 -18.39 12.80
N VAL A 117 5.01 -18.26 11.88
CA VAL A 117 3.66 -18.81 12.12
C VAL A 117 3.37 -20.09 11.34
N GLY A 118 4.24 -20.49 10.42
CA GLY A 118 4.03 -21.65 9.57
C GLY A 118 2.87 -21.51 8.55
N PRO A 119 2.65 -22.52 7.69
CA PRO A 119 1.72 -22.45 6.56
C PRO A 119 0.26 -22.20 6.96
N GLU A 120 -0.20 -22.83 8.03
CA GLU A 120 -1.61 -22.83 8.45
C GLU A 120 -2.12 -21.45 8.91
N ARG A 121 -1.25 -20.57 9.43
CA ARG A 121 -1.62 -19.29 10.01
C ARG A 121 -1.08 -18.08 9.24
N ARG A 122 -0.52 -18.29 8.05
CA ARG A 122 0.05 -17.22 7.21
C ARG A 122 -0.96 -16.14 6.87
N GLY A 123 -2.19 -16.51 6.56
CA GLY A 123 -3.27 -15.55 6.25
C GLY A 123 -3.53 -14.59 7.41
N LEU A 124 -3.65 -15.12 8.63
CA LEU A 124 -3.83 -14.31 9.85
C LEU A 124 -2.63 -13.39 10.10
N ALA A 125 -1.40 -13.92 9.94
CA ALA A 125 -0.19 -13.13 10.15
C ALA A 125 -0.07 -11.98 9.14
N MET A 126 -0.43 -12.22 7.89
CA MET A 126 -0.47 -11.18 6.85
C MET A 126 -1.56 -10.15 7.12
N GLY A 127 -2.77 -10.59 7.49
CA GLY A 127 -3.86 -9.69 7.86
C GLY A 127 -3.50 -8.79 9.04
N LEU A 128 -2.92 -9.35 10.09
CA LEU A 128 -2.43 -8.57 11.25
C LEU A 128 -1.29 -7.62 10.87
N ASN A 129 -0.40 -8.01 9.95
CA ASN A 129 0.66 -7.13 9.48
C ASN A 129 0.10 -5.91 8.78
N GLU A 130 -0.74 -6.15 7.79
CA GLU A 130 -1.31 -5.08 6.98
C GLU A 130 -2.24 -4.18 7.81
N ALA A 131 -3.10 -4.77 8.66
CA ALA A 131 -3.95 -4.02 9.57
C ALA A 131 -3.13 -3.10 10.48
N ALA A 132 -2.07 -3.60 11.11
CA ALA A 132 -1.21 -2.78 11.97
C ALA A 132 -0.54 -1.64 11.20
N GLY A 133 -0.03 -1.89 9.99
CA GLY A 133 0.56 -0.89 9.15
C GLY A 133 -0.42 0.24 8.80
N TYR A 134 -1.60 -0.11 8.29
CA TYR A 134 -2.61 0.90 7.89
C TYR A 134 -3.28 1.60 9.07
N LEU A 135 -3.44 0.94 10.21
CA LEU A 135 -3.86 1.62 11.46
C LEU A 135 -2.77 2.60 11.95
N GLY A 136 -1.49 2.26 11.77
CA GLY A 136 -0.38 3.18 11.99
C GLY A 136 -0.43 4.40 11.06
N VAL A 137 -0.70 4.19 9.77
CA VAL A 137 -0.93 5.28 8.79
C VAL A 137 -2.09 6.17 9.26
N ALA A 138 -3.22 5.57 9.62
CA ALA A 138 -4.42 6.29 10.05
C ALA A 138 -4.18 7.15 11.30
N GLY A 139 -3.63 6.52 12.35
CA GLY A 139 -3.35 7.22 13.62
C GLY A 139 -2.38 8.39 13.43
N THR A 140 -1.37 8.21 12.57
CA THR A 140 -0.38 9.27 12.31
C THR A 140 -0.94 10.36 11.42
N ALA A 141 -1.75 10.05 10.41
CA ALA A 141 -2.40 11.05 9.57
C ALA A 141 -3.33 11.96 10.41
N LEU A 142 -4.07 11.36 11.34
CA LEU A 142 -4.90 12.11 12.29
C LEU A 142 -4.06 12.99 13.21
N ALA A 143 -3.03 12.41 13.85
CA ALA A 143 -2.16 13.13 14.78
C ALA A 143 -1.44 14.31 14.10
N THR A 144 -0.92 14.10 12.87
CA THR A 144 -0.25 15.17 12.14
C THR A 144 -1.19 16.26 11.66
N GLY A 145 -2.44 15.93 11.32
CA GLY A 145 -3.48 16.93 11.06
C GLY A 145 -3.72 17.84 12.26
N TYR A 146 -3.86 17.25 13.46
CA TYR A 146 -4.02 17.99 14.71
C TYR A 146 -2.77 18.82 15.08
N ILE A 147 -1.58 18.22 14.97
CA ILE A 147 -0.31 18.93 15.24
C ILE A 147 -0.15 20.12 14.29
N ALA A 148 -0.46 19.93 13.01
CA ALA A 148 -0.32 20.96 12.00
C ALA A 148 -1.30 22.12 12.18
N SER A 149 -2.51 21.87 12.67
CA SER A 149 -3.49 22.92 12.96
C SER A 149 -3.06 23.83 14.09
N THR A 150 -2.32 23.27 15.06
CA THR A 150 -1.88 23.99 16.26
C THR A 150 -0.50 24.65 16.09
N TYR A 151 0.44 23.93 15.44
CA TYR A 151 1.87 24.30 15.38
C TYR A 151 2.37 24.55 13.94
N GLY A 152 1.46 24.51 12.94
CA GLY A 152 1.81 24.69 11.54
C GLY A 152 2.34 23.41 10.87
N LEU A 153 2.53 23.51 9.54
CA LEU A 153 2.90 22.36 8.69
C LEU A 153 4.32 21.85 8.96
N ARG A 154 5.19 22.64 9.58
CA ARG A 154 6.58 22.32 9.97
C ARG A 154 6.90 22.97 11.32
N PRO A 155 7.80 22.39 12.15
CA PRO A 155 8.43 21.07 12.04
C PRO A 155 7.59 19.95 12.69
N GLY A 156 6.56 20.31 13.50
CA GLY A 156 5.84 19.45 14.43
C GLY A 156 5.42 18.08 13.87
N PRO A 157 4.69 18.01 12.74
CA PRO A 157 4.24 16.75 12.18
C PRO A 157 5.38 15.76 11.88
N PHE A 158 6.51 16.24 11.41
CA PHE A 158 7.66 15.40 11.01
C PHE A 158 8.53 14.95 12.20
N LEU A 159 8.46 15.64 13.34
CA LEU A 159 9.11 15.18 14.59
C LEU A 159 8.45 13.89 15.09
N LEU A 160 7.16 13.71 14.87
CA LEU A 160 6.47 12.44 15.16
C LEU A 160 7.05 11.29 14.33
N GLY A 161 7.34 11.53 13.05
CA GLY A 161 8.01 10.55 12.19
C GLY A 161 9.42 10.21 12.66
N ALA A 162 10.19 11.20 13.12
CA ALA A 162 11.51 10.97 13.71
C ALA A 162 11.42 10.08 14.97
N ALA A 163 10.41 10.30 15.82
CA ALA A 163 10.17 9.47 17.00
C ALA A 163 9.84 8.02 16.60
N PHE A 164 8.99 7.81 15.59
CA PHE A 164 8.66 6.46 15.10
C PHE A 164 9.88 5.74 14.53
N ILE A 165 10.74 6.43 13.79
CA ILE A 165 11.98 5.85 13.25
C ILE A 165 12.92 5.46 14.39
N ALA A 166 13.11 6.33 15.36
CA ALA A 166 13.98 6.06 16.51
C ALA A 166 13.49 4.86 17.33
N VAL A 167 12.18 4.80 17.64
CA VAL A 167 11.58 3.68 18.38
C VAL A 167 11.60 2.40 17.53
N GLY A 168 11.26 2.47 16.24
CA GLY A 168 11.25 1.33 15.33
C GLY A 168 12.65 0.73 15.14
N LEU A 169 13.67 1.59 14.98
CA LEU A 169 15.07 1.18 14.92
C LEU A 169 15.50 0.54 16.26
N GLY A 170 15.24 1.21 17.38
CA GLY A 170 15.56 0.70 18.70
C GLY A 170 14.96 -0.67 18.98
N LEU A 171 13.65 -0.84 18.75
CA LEU A 171 12.98 -2.14 18.88
C LEU A 171 13.58 -3.19 17.93
N SER A 172 13.86 -2.81 16.68
CA SER A 172 14.41 -3.76 15.71
C SER A 172 15.82 -4.21 16.06
N VAL A 173 16.65 -3.33 16.57
CA VAL A 173 18.03 -3.67 16.98
C VAL A 173 18.03 -4.49 18.27
N LEU A 174 17.30 -4.03 19.29
CA LEU A 174 17.41 -4.57 20.67
C LEU A 174 16.56 -5.84 20.88
N THR A 175 15.38 -5.93 20.28
CA THR A 175 14.39 -6.97 20.65
C THR A 175 14.01 -7.92 19.51
N VAL A 176 14.08 -7.49 18.24
CA VAL A 176 13.78 -8.37 17.10
C VAL A 176 14.89 -9.39 16.92
N ARG A 177 14.52 -10.66 16.80
CA ARG A 177 15.44 -11.79 16.54
C ARG A 177 15.39 -12.16 15.07
N GLU A 178 16.50 -12.76 14.58
CA GLU A 178 16.58 -13.30 13.22
C GLU A 178 15.62 -14.48 13.04
N THR A 179 14.89 -14.51 11.92
CA THR A 179 13.87 -15.57 11.65
C THR A 179 14.25 -16.48 10.48
N ARG A 180 15.32 -16.21 9.75
CA ARG A 180 15.75 -16.97 8.56
C ARG A 180 15.88 -18.47 8.83
N HIS A 181 16.32 -18.86 10.04
CA HIS A 181 16.47 -20.26 10.40
C HIS A 181 15.15 -21.03 10.43
N HIS A 182 14.03 -20.37 10.79
CA HIS A 182 12.70 -20.98 10.79
C HIS A 182 12.23 -21.33 9.39
N ALA A 183 12.50 -20.46 8.40
CA ALA A 183 12.22 -20.73 6.99
C ALA A 183 13.02 -21.93 6.47
N GLY A 184 14.27 -22.10 6.90
CA GLY A 184 15.11 -23.23 6.53
C GLY A 184 14.62 -24.58 7.07
N THR A 185 14.13 -24.61 8.31
CA THR A 185 13.55 -25.83 8.90
C THR A 185 12.24 -26.24 8.25
N GLU A 186 11.42 -25.29 7.86
CA GLU A 186 10.18 -25.55 7.12
C GLU A 186 10.48 -26.10 5.70
N ALA A 187 11.44 -25.51 5.00
CA ALA A 187 11.85 -25.98 3.67
C ALA A 187 12.42 -27.40 3.71
N ALA A 188 13.15 -27.75 4.76
CA ALA A 188 13.69 -29.10 4.97
C ALA A 188 12.59 -30.13 5.32
N ALA A 189 11.50 -29.71 5.96
CA ALA A 189 10.36 -30.58 6.30
C ALA A 189 9.42 -30.84 5.10
N HIS A 190 9.44 -30.00 4.09
CA HIS A 190 8.64 -30.16 2.86
C HIS A 190 9.41 -31.00 1.84
N VAL A 191 9.27 -32.32 1.93
CA VAL A 191 9.67 -33.23 0.84
C VAL A 191 8.86 -32.88 -0.42
N PRO A 192 9.47 -32.72 -1.60
CA PRO A 192 8.73 -32.41 -2.82
C PRO A 192 7.81 -33.58 -3.19
N VAL A 193 6.54 -33.45 -2.93
CA VAL A 193 5.53 -34.38 -3.46
C VAL A 193 5.23 -33.98 -4.88
N HIS A 194 5.68 -34.85 -5.83
CA HIS A 194 5.39 -34.85 -7.26
C HIS A 194 5.98 -33.71 -8.10
N SER A 195 7.04 -34.06 -8.81
CA SER A 195 7.55 -33.40 -9.99
C SER A 195 6.58 -33.54 -11.19
N GLY A 196 5.61 -32.64 -11.26
CA GLY A 196 4.81 -32.45 -12.46
C GLY A 196 5.53 -31.46 -13.42
N THR A 197 5.28 -31.60 -14.69
CA THR A 197 5.86 -30.92 -15.87
C THR A 197 5.88 -29.37 -15.87
N HIS A 198 5.54 -28.69 -14.78
CA HIS A 198 5.50 -27.23 -14.65
C HIS A 198 6.62 -26.63 -13.75
N ALA A 199 7.59 -27.43 -13.33
CA ALA A 199 8.64 -27.00 -12.40
C ALA A 199 9.72 -26.09 -13.03
N GLY A 200 9.75 -25.92 -14.36
CA GLY A 200 10.84 -25.31 -15.10
C GLY A 200 10.60 -23.93 -15.71
N LEU A 201 9.54 -23.18 -15.31
CA LEU A 201 9.29 -21.87 -15.91
C LEU A 201 10.39 -20.86 -15.58
N SER A 202 10.94 -20.22 -16.61
CA SER A 202 11.89 -19.11 -16.48
C SER A 202 11.22 -17.89 -15.83
N SER A 203 12.01 -16.98 -15.27
CA SER A 203 11.49 -15.73 -14.69
C SER A 203 10.72 -14.88 -15.72
N ARG A 204 11.13 -14.92 -17.00
CA ARG A 204 10.44 -14.21 -18.10
C ARG A 204 9.07 -14.83 -18.39
N GLU A 205 8.96 -16.15 -18.37
CA GLU A 205 7.68 -16.84 -18.57
C GLU A 205 6.71 -16.56 -17.42
N VAL A 206 7.18 -16.63 -16.17
CA VAL A 206 6.37 -16.27 -14.99
C VAL A 206 5.91 -14.81 -15.04
N PHE A 207 6.79 -13.89 -15.46
CA PHE A 207 6.44 -12.49 -15.68
C PHE A 207 5.34 -12.36 -16.72
N THR A 208 5.48 -13.00 -17.87
CA THR A 208 4.51 -12.93 -18.96
C THR A 208 3.17 -13.56 -18.58
N LEU A 209 3.18 -14.69 -17.85
CA LEU A 209 1.97 -15.31 -17.32
C LEU A 209 1.24 -14.41 -16.34
N THR A 210 1.95 -13.90 -15.34
CA THR A 210 1.35 -13.09 -14.25
C THR A 210 0.85 -11.74 -14.75
N SER A 211 1.55 -11.16 -15.73
CA SER A 211 1.22 -9.81 -16.22
C SER A 211 0.16 -9.84 -17.33
N PHE A 212 0.15 -10.84 -18.22
CA PHE A 212 -0.60 -10.73 -19.48
C PHE A 212 -1.35 -12.01 -19.91
N ARG A 213 -0.73 -13.20 -19.83
CA ARG A 213 -1.25 -14.42 -20.46
C ARG A 213 -2.30 -15.14 -19.65
N ASP A 214 -2.04 -15.40 -18.36
CA ASP A 214 -3.04 -16.05 -17.53
C ASP A 214 -4.19 -15.10 -17.21
N ARG A 215 -5.42 -15.54 -17.44
CA ARG A 215 -6.61 -14.70 -17.29
C ARG A 215 -6.84 -14.26 -15.85
N SER A 216 -6.60 -15.14 -14.89
CA SER A 216 -6.80 -14.82 -13.47
C SER A 216 -5.65 -13.98 -12.93
N LEU A 217 -4.39 -14.38 -13.16
CA LEU A 217 -3.21 -13.65 -12.67
C LEU A 217 -3.11 -12.24 -13.27
N SER A 218 -3.36 -12.08 -14.58
CA SER A 218 -3.35 -10.76 -15.20
C SER A 218 -4.50 -9.87 -14.72
N SER A 219 -5.70 -10.45 -14.47
CA SER A 219 -6.81 -9.70 -13.89
C SER A 219 -6.52 -9.23 -12.47
N VAL A 220 -5.85 -10.06 -11.67
CA VAL A 220 -5.40 -9.70 -10.30
C VAL A 220 -4.33 -8.62 -10.35
N SER A 221 -3.35 -8.75 -11.25
CA SER A 221 -2.25 -7.78 -11.36
C SER A 221 -2.73 -6.39 -11.77
N GLN A 222 -3.62 -6.28 -12.76
CA GLN A 222 -4.20 -5.01 -13.17
C GLN A 222 -5.12 -4.42 -12.09
N ALA A 223 -5.93 -5.26 -11.41
CA ALA A 223 -6.79 -4.78 -10.32
C ALA A 223 -5.97 -4.24 -9.14
N GLY A 224 -4.84 -4.90 -8.82
CA GLY A 224 -3.91 -4.41 -7.82
C GLY A 224 -3.26 -3.08 -8.20
N MET A 225 -2.88 -2.91 -9.46
CA MET A 225 -2.35 -1.65 -9.98
C MET A 225 -3.40 -0.53 -9.87
N VAL A 226 -4.64 -0.77 -10.29
CA VAL A 226 -5.72 0.22 -10.22
C VAL A 226 -6.10 0.53 -8.77
N ASN A 227 -6.12 -0.46 -7.89
CA ASN A 227 -6.36 -0.23 -6.46
C ASN A 227 -5.34 0.76 -5.86
N ASN A 228 -4.03 0.59 -6.16
CA ASN A 228 -3.02 1.52 -5.67
C ASN A 228 -2.92 2.82 -6.49
N LEU A 229 -3.45 2.85 -7.71
CA LEU A 229 -3.68 4.07 -8.46
C LEU A 229 -4.68 4.99 -7.72
N ASN A 230 -5.75 4.40 -7.14
CA ASN A 230 -6.69 5.11 -6.27
C ASN A 230 -5.99 5.74 -5.07
N ASP A 231 -5.03 5.03 -4.46
CA ASP A 231 -4.23 5.57 -3.36
C ASP A 231 -3.34 6.74 -3.81
N GLY A 232 -2.71 6.62 -4.97
CA GLY A 232 -1.87 7.68 -5.53
C GLY A 232 -2.65 8.98 -5.77
N LEU A 233 -3.89 8.87 -6.27
CA LEU A 233 -4.83 9.98 -6.38
C LEU A 233 -5.25 10.51 -4.99
N ALA A 234 -5.76 9.63 -4.12
CA ALA A 234 -6.39 10.02 -2.87
C ALA A 234 -5.39 10.71 -1.93
N TRP A 235 -4.19 10.17 -1.81
CA TRP A 235 -3.16 10.74 -0.95
C TRP A 235 -2.59 12.06 -1.47
N GLY A 236 -2.67 12.28 -2.79
CA GLY A 236 -2.18 13.49 -3.42
C GLY A 236 -3.22 14.60 -3.51
N LEU A 237 -4.40 14.29 -4.01
CA LEU A 237 -5.38 15.32 -4.38
C LEU A 237 -6.49 15.54 -3.36
N PHE A 238 -6.85 14.54 -2.53
CA PHE A 238 -7.95 14.73 -1.56
C PHE A 238 -7.68 15.84 -0.56
N PRO A 239 -6.50 15.92 0.11
CA PRO A 239 -6.23 17.03 1.01
C PRO A 239 -6.34 18.40 0.35
N VAL A 240 -5.91 18.51 -0.92
CA VAL A 240 -5.99 19.75 -1.70
C VAL A 240 -7.44 20.10 -2.05
N LEU A 241 -8.23 19.09 -2.50
CA LEU A 241 -9.66 19.24 -2.78
C LEU A 241 -10.42 19.75 -1.54
N PHE A 242 -10.18 19.13 -0.40
CA PHE A 242 -10.86 19.46 0.85
C PHE A 242 -10.45 20.85 1.37
N ALA A 243 -9.17 21.20 1.23
CA ALA A 243 -8.67 22.53 1.58
C ALA A 243 -9.27 23.61 0.68
N ALA A 244 -9.36 23.37 -0.63
CA ALA A 244 -10.00 24.28 -1.59
C ALA A 244 -11.50 24.50 -1.29
N ALA A 245 -12.16 23.52 -0.70
CA ALA A 245 -13.54 23.64 -0.23
C ALA A 245 -13.67 24.30 1.17
N GLY A 246 -12.57 24.78 1.75
CA GLY A 246 -12.58 25.51 3.02
C GLY A 246 -12.59 24.64 4.28
N LEU A 247 -12.28 23.34 4.19
CA LEU A 247 -12.16 22.50 5.38
C LEU A 247 -10.90 22.87 6.19
N SER A 248 -11.04 22.85 7.53
CA SER A 248 -9.89 23.00 8.42
C SER A 248 -8.92 21.82 8.32
N ILE A 249 -7.65 22.04 8.67
CA ILE A 249 -6.60 21.01 8.61
C ILE A 249 -6.98 19.78 9.47
N GLU A 250 -7.64 19.99 10.62
CA GLU A 250 -8.12 18.91 11.48
C GLU A 250 -9.14 18.02 10.75
N ARG A 251 -10.12 18.62 10.06
CA ARG A 251 -11.12 17.89 9.28
C ARG A 251 -10.49 17.13 8.11
N ILE A 252 -9.52 17.74 7.45
CA ILE A 252 -8.72 17.07 6.40
C ILE A 252 -7.97 15.89 7.00
N GLY A 253 -7.35 16.04 8.18
CA GLY A 253 -6.68 14.97 8.91
C GLY A 253 -7.62 13.82 9.27
N VAL A 254 -8.87 14.12 9.68
CA VAL A 254 -9.89 13.09 9.93
C VAL A 254 -10.20 12.29 8.66
N LEU A 255 -10.47 12.98 7.54
CA LEU A 255 -10.76 12.30 6.26
C LEU A 255 -9.58 11.46 5.77
N ALA A 256 -8.35 11.98 5.90
CA ALA A 256 -7.12 11.27 5.54
C ALA A 256 -6.86 10.05 6.42
N ALA A 257 -7.32 10.07 7.69
CA ALA A 257 -7.17 8.98 8.64
C ALA A 257 -8.24 7.89 8.50
N VAL A 258 -9.49 8.28 8.25
CA VAL A 258 -10.64 7.35 8.18
C VAL A 258 -10.46 6.34 7.06
N TYR A 259 -9.98 6.75 5.90
CA TYR A 259 -9.74 5.83 4.77
C TYR A 259 -8.84 4.66 5.16
N PRO A 260 -7.57 4.85 5.58
CA PRO A 260 -6.70 3.75 5.96
C PRO A 260 -7.13 3.05 7.26
N ALA A 261 -7.90 3.70 8.15
CA ALA A 261 -8.44 3.05 9.35
C ALA A 261 -9.49 1.99 8.99
N VAL A 262 -10.46 2.36 8.14
CA VAL A 262 -11.50 1.43 7.67
C VAL A 262 -10.87 0.31 6.83
N TRP A 263 -9.94 0.65 5.95
CA TRP A 263 -9.18 -0.33 5.19
C TRP A 263 -8.43 -1.31 6.12
N GLY A 264 -7.62 -0.80 7.05
CA GLY A 264 -6.84 -1.62 7.98
C GLY A 264 -7.70 -2.55 8.84
N ALA A 265 -8.77 -2.00 9.45
CA ALA A 265 -9.69 -2.78 10.27
C ALA A 265 -10.49 -3.80 9.43
N GLY A 266 -10.97 -3.39 8.27
CA GLY A 266 -11.79 -4.23 7.39
C GLY A 266 -11.06 -5.47 6.88
N GLN A 267 -9.73 -5.41 6.69
CA GLN A 267 -8.92 -6.55 6.23
C GLN A 267 -8.98 -7.76 7.16
N LEU A 268 -9.18 -7.54 8.46
CA LEU A 268 -9.31 -8.63 9.44
C LEU A 268 -10.55 -9.50 9.17
N ILE A 269 -11.56 -8.91 8.56
CA ILE A 269 -12.83 -9.59 8.24
C ILE A 269 -12.82 -10.10 6.80
N THR A 270 -12.42 -9.27 5.85
CA THR A 270 -12.56 -9.54 4.42
C THR A 270 -11.63 -10.64 3.92
N GLY A 271 -10.48 -10.85 4.57
CA GLY A 271 -9.61 -12.00 4.30
C GLY A 271 -10.36 -13.33 4.49
N ALA A 272 -10.94 -13.54 5.68
CA ALA A 272 -11.73 -14.74 5.98
C ALA A 272 -13.02 -14.83 5.16
N LEU A 273 -13.66 -13.69 4.88
CA LEU A 273 -14.85 -13.64 4.04
C LEU A 273 -14.56 -14.12 2.62
N SER A 274 -13.39 -13.75 2.07
CA SER A 274 -12.98 -14.17 0.73
C SER A 274 -12.80 -15.69 0.57
N ASP A 275 -12.48 -16.39 1.68
CA ASP A 275 -12.37 -17.85 1.70
C ASP A 275 -13.76 -18.52 1.59
N ARG A 276 -14.80 -17.85 2.09
CA ARG A 276 -16.18 -18.38 2.11
C ARG A 276 -16.96 -18.08 0.84
N ILE A 277 -16.94 -16.85 0.37
CA ILE A 277 -17.75 -16.40 -0.79
C ILE A 277 -16.99 -16.43 -2.11
N GLY A 278 -15.68 -16.73 -2.07
CA GLY A 278 -14.78 -16.77 -3.21
C GLY A 278 -14.08 -15.43 -3.50
N ARG A 279 -12.93 -15.51 -4.16
CA ARG A 279 -12.07 -14.35 -4.43
C ARG A 279 -12.71 -13.37 -5.42
N LYS A 280 -13.19 -13.89 -6.55
CA LYS A 280 -13.72 -13.07 -7.65
C LYS A 280 -14.90 -12.18 -7.24
N PRO A 281 -15.96 -12.65 -6.59
CA PRO A 281 -17.08 -11.79 -6.19
C PRO A 281 -16.65 -10.65 -5.28
N LEU A 282 -15.73 -10.91 -4.34
CA LEU A 282 -15.29 -9.92 -3.38
C LEU A 282 -14.40 -8.84 -4.03
N ILE A 283 -13.51 -9.23 -4.96
CA ILE A 283 -12.70 -8.28 -5.73
C ILE A 283 -13.61 -7.38 -6.57
N VAL A 284 -14.58 -7.97 -7.31
CA VAL A 284 -15.50 -7.22 -8.15
C VAL A 284 -16.32 -6.23 -7.32
N ALA A 285 -16.96 -6.70 -6.25
CA ALA A 285 -17.76 -5.86 -5.37
C ALA A 285 -16.93 -4.72 -4.76
N GLY A 286 -15.72 -5.02 -4.27
CA GLY A 286 -14.83 -4.02 -3.70
C GLY A 286 -14.38 -2.96 -4.71
N MET A 287 -14.07 -3.34 -5.95
CA MET A 287 -13.72 -2.38 -7.03
C MET A 287 -14.92 -1.48 -7.38
N ILE A 288 -16.13 -2.01 -7.43
CA ILE A 288 -17.34 -1.21 -7.69
C ILE A 288 -17.64 -0.26 -6.52
N VAL A 289 -17.49 -0.73 -5.27
CA VAL A 289 -17.62 0.14 -4.07
C VAL A 289 -16.60 1.26 -4.10
N GLN A 290 -15.33 0.99 -4.43
CA GLN A 290 -14.30 2.02 -4.57
C GLN A 290 -14.65 3.01 -5.69
N ALA A 291 -15.12 2.53 -6.84
CA ALA A 291 -15.54 3.41 -7.95
C ALA A 291 -16.68 4.34 -7.55
N ALA A 292 -17.70 3.81 -6.85
CA ALA A 292 -18.81 4.61 -6.33
C ALA A 292 -18.32 5.63 -5.29
N ALA A 293 -17.43 5.23 -4.39
CA ALA A 293 -16.82 6.11 -3.39
C ALA A 293 -16.05 7.27 -4.05
N LEU A 294 -15.24 6.98 -5.05
CA LEU A 294 -14.52 8.01 -5.81
C LEU A 294 -15.48 8.95 -6.54
N ALA A 295 -16.55 8.41 -7.17
CA ALA A 295 -17.58 9.23 -7.79
C ALA A 295 -18.25 10.15 -6.75
N MET A 296 -18.53 9.66 -5.54
CA MET A 296 -19.05 10.49 -4.44
C MET A 296 -18.08 11.60 -4.04
N VAL A 297 -16.76 11.34 -4.03
CA VAL A 297 -15.75 12.39 -3.77
C VAL A 297 -15.79 13.45 -4.86
N ALA A 298 -15.90 13.04 -6.13
CA ALA A 298 -15.87 13.97 -7.29
C ALA A 298 -17.03 14.95 -7.29
N VAL A 299 -18.24 14.52 -6.84
CA VAL A 299 -19.46 15.34 -6.82
C VAL A 299 -19.78 15.90 -5.45
N GLY A 300 -19.10 15.45 -4.39
CA GLY A 300 -19.35 15.86 -3.00
C GLY A 300 -18.98 17.32 -2.78
N ALA A 301 -19.74 17.98 -1.91
CA ALA A 301 -19.56 19.39 -1.59
C ALA A 301 -19.42 19.68 -0.08
N ASP A 302 -19.58 18.67 0.77
CA ASP A 302 -19.53 18.84 2.22
C ASP A 302 -18.77 17.69 2.92
N PHE A 303 -18.40 17.95 4.18
CA PHE A 303 -17.65 17.01 5.01
C PHE A 303 -18.36 15.66 5.19
N GLY A 304 -19.70 15.65 5.34
CA GLY A 304 -20.47 14.42 5.57
C GLY A 304 -20.44 13.48 4.37
N ILE A 305 -20.60 14.03 3.16
CA ILE A 305 -20.51 13.27 1.91
C ILE A 305 -19.09 12.70 1.74
N TRP A 306 -18.05 13.52 1.96
CA TRP A 306 -16.67 13.04 1.86
C TRP A 306 -16.32 12.03 2.94
N LEU A 307 -16.84 12.17 4.16
CA LEU A 307 -16.65 11.17 5.22
C LEU A 307 -17.26 9.82 4.82
N ALA A 308 -18.49 9.82 4.32
CA ALA A 308 -19.13 8.61 3.80
C ALA A 308 -18.34 8.00 2.63
N ALA A 309 -17.86 8.85 1.71
CA ALA A 309 -17.06 8.41 0.57
C ALA A 309 -15.74 7.75 0.98
N VAL A 310 -14.97 8.34 1.92
CA VAL A 310 -13.70 7.74 2.37
C VAL A 310 -13.91 6.47 3.21
N ILE A 311 -15.03 6.34 3.93
CA ILE A 311 -15.44 5.09 4.59
C ILE A 311 -15.70 4.00 3.53
N LEU A 312 -16.48 4.30 2.50
CA LEU A 312 -16.77 3.36 1.41
C LEU A 312 -15.50 2.99 0.63
N LEU A 313 -14.62 3.97 0.37
CA LEU A 313 -13.34 3.72 -0.29
C LEU A 313 -12.48 2.75 0.54
N GLY A 314 -12.39 2.96 1.85
CA GLY A 314 -11.68 2.07 2.77
C GLY A 314 -12.28 0.68 2.83
N ALA A 315 -13.60 0.57 2.89
CA ALA A 315 -14.30 -0.72 2.87
C ALA A 315 -14.07 -1.48 1.55
N GLY A 316 -14.18 -0.80 0.41
CA GLY A 316 -13.90 -1.38 -0.90
C GLY A 316 -12.46 -1.85 -1.02
N THR A 317 -11.49 -1.05 -0.55
CA THR A 317 -10.07 -1.41 -0.55
C THR A 317 -9.80 -2.61 0.37
N ALA A 318 -10.42 -2.68 1.53
CA ALA A 318 -10.34 -3.84 2.43
C ALA A 318 -10.86 -5.14 1.78
N MET A 319 -11.89 -5.06 0.95
CA MET A 319 -12.41 -6.22 0.20
C MET A 319 -11.43 -6.69 -0.89
N VAL A 320 -10.73 -5.76 -1.53
CA VAL A 320 -9.87 -6.04 -2.69
C VAL A 320 -8.47 -6.48 -2.27
N TYR A 321 -7.82 -5.73 -1.43
CA TYR A 321 -6.39 -5.84 -1.17
C TYR A 321 -5.91 -7.21 -0.69
N PRO A 322 -6.43 -7.81 0.40
CA PRO A 322 -6.02 -9.14 0.83
C PRO A 322 -6.46 -10.23 -0.13
N THR A 323 -7.60 -10.03 -0.79
CA THR A 323 -8.22 -11.01 -1.69
C THR A 323 -7.43 -11.19 -2.98
N LEU A 324 -6.82 -10.12 -3.51
CA LEU A 324 -5.95 -10.20 -4.68
C LEU A 324 -4.71 -11.06 -4.40
N LEU A 325 -4.09 -10.90 -3.25
CA LEU A 325 -2.92 -11.69 -2.87
C LEU A 325 -3.27 -13.17 -2.66
N ALA A 326 -4.42 -13.43 -2.03
CA ALA A 326 -4.94 -14.78 -1.87
C ALA A 326 -5.25 -15.44 -3.23
N ALA A 327 -5.85 -14.71 -4.17
CA ALA A 327 -6.13 -15.20 -5.51
C ALA A 327 -4.87 -15.61 -6.30
N ILE A 328 -3.75 -14.90 -6.11
CA ILE A 328 -2.46 -15.34 -6.67
C ILE A 328 -2.02 -16.64 -6.02
N GLY A 329 -2.17 -16.75 -4.71
CA GLY A 329 -1.85 -17.97 -3.96
C GLY A 329 -2.62 -19.20 -4.45
N ASP A 330 -3.89 -19.00 -4.83
CA ASP A 330 -4.77 -20.07 -5.33
C ASP A 330 -4.42 -20.51 -6.77
N VAL A 331 -3.94 -19.60 -7.62
CA VAL A 331 -3.69 -19.86 -9.06
C VAL A 331 -2.23 -20.20 -9.35
N ALA A 332 -1.29 -19.57 -8.69
CA ALA A 332 0.13 -19.73 -8.97
C ALA A 332 0.67 -21.02 -8.38
N HIS A 333 1.32 -21.83 -9.24
CA HIS A 333 1.95 -23.09 -8.82
C HIS A 333 3.03 -22.85 -7.74
N PRO A 334 3.16 -23.69 -6.70
CA PRO A 334 4.09 -23.51 -5.59
C PRO A 334 5.52 -23.16 -5.96
N HIS A 335 6.08 -23.80 -7.02
CA HIS A 335 7.46 -23.57 -7.46
C HIS A 335 7.76 -22.16 -7.99
N TRP A 336 6.76 -21.41 -8.45
CA TRP A 336 6.95 -20.06 -8.96
C TRP A 336 5.98 -19.02 -8.35
N ARG A 337 5.19 -19.42 -7.32
CA ARG A 337 4.24 -18.53 -6.59
C ARG A 337 4.93 -17.29 -6.03
N ALA A 338 6.09 -17.46 -5.40
CA ALA A 338 6.83 -16.34 -4.84
C ALA A 338 7.22 -15.30 -5.91
N ARG A 339 7.61 -15.76 -7.11
CA ARG A 339 7.90 -14.89 -8.26
C ARG A 339 6.65 -14.16 -8.74
N SER A 340 5.50 -14.84 -8.82
CA SER A 340 4.22 -14.21 -9.18
C SER A 340 3.79 -13.15 -8.18
N VAL A 341 3.95 -13.41 -6.88
CA VAL A 341 3.69 -12.42 -5.83
C VAL A 341 4.60 -11.20 -5.98
N GLY A 342 5.88 -11.40 -6.30
CA GLY A 342 6.82 -10.31 -6.57
C GLY A 342 6.40 -9.45 -7.78
N ILE A 343 5.98 -10.10 -8.88
CA ILE A 343 5.50 -9.43 -10.09
C ILE A 343 4.19 -8.66 -9.80
N TYR A 344 3.26 -9.28 -9.10
CA TYR A 344 2.04 -8.60 -8.65
C TYR A 344 2.36 -7.35 -7.83
N ARG A 345 3.29 -7.45 -6.86
CA ARG A 345 3.70 -6.30 -6.05
C ARG A 345 4.34 -5.19 -6.88
N LEU A 346 5.10 -5.54 -7.91
CA LEU A 346 5.64 -4.55 -8.85
C LEU A 346 4.52 -3.76 -9.53
N TRP A 347 3.51 -4.44 -10.08
CA TRP A 347 2.34 -3.79 -10.69
C TRP A 347 1.54 -2.99 -9.69
N ARG A 348 1.23 -3.58 -8.55
CA ARG A 348 0.46 -2.94 -7.49
C ARG A 348 1.15 -1.65 -6.99
N ASP A 349 2.42 -1.73 -6.60
CA ASP A 349 3.12 -0.58 -6.04
C ASP A 349 3.45 0.47 -7.13
N GLY A 350 3.62 0.04 -8.39
CA GLY A 350 3.66 0.93 -9.54
C GLY A 350 2.38 1.73 -9.73
N GLY A 351 1.26 1.23 -9.22
CA GLY A 351 -0.02 1.94 -9.23
C GLY A 351 0.03 3.30 -8.54
N PHE A 352 0.80 3.46 -7.44
CA PHE A 352 1.01 4.75 -6.79
C PHE A 352 1.59 5.79 -7.77
N ALA A 353 2.62 5.39 -8.51
CA ALA A 353 3.30 6.26 -9.45
C ALA A 353 2.39 6.62 -10.64
N VAL A 354 1.71 5.62 -11.19
CA VAL A 354 0.75 5.82 -12.30
C VAL A 354 -0.41 6.70 -11.84
N GLY A 355 -0.92 6.47 -10.62
CA GLY A 355 -2.01 7.23 -10.05
C GLY A 355 -1.66 8.70 -9.83
N ALA A 356 -0.49 8.97 -9.25
CA ALA A 356 -0.01 10.33 -9.05
C ALA A 356 0.16 11.09 -10.39
N LEU A 357 0.82 10.46 -11.37
CA LEU A 357 1.06 11.08 -12.66
C LEU A 357 -0.24 11.32 -13.43
N LEU A 358 -1.07 10.28 -13.56
CA LEU A 358 -2.33 10.36 -14.30
C LEU A 358 -3.28 11.39 -13.70
N SER A 359 -3.47 11.33 -12.37
CA SER A 359 -4.38 12.25 -11.70
C SER A 359 -3.86 13.68 -11.68
N GLY A 360 -2.54 13.89 -11.56
CA GLY A 360 -1.92 15.19 -11.65
C GLY A 360 -2.15 15.84 -13.00
N VAL A 361 -1.84 15.14 -14.10
CA VAL A 361 -2.01 15.64 -15.49
C VAL A 361 -3.48 15.97 -15.77
N ILE A 362 -4.42 15.10 -15.35
CA ILE A 362 -5.84 15.36 -15.55
C ILE A 362 -6.30 16.54 -14.70
N ALA A 363 -5.83 16.64 -13.46
CA ALA A 363 -6.20 17.74 -12.57
C ALA A 363 -5.67 19.10 -13.07
N ASP A 364 -4.46 19.13 -13.65
CA ASP A 364 -3.90 20.34 -14.26
C ASP A 364 -4.72 20.81 -15.49
N ALA A 365 -5.24 19.86 -16.28
CA ALA A 365 -5.99 20.17 -17.48
C ALA A 365 -7.49 20.46 -17.23
N TYR A 366 -8.12 19.73 -16.30
CA TYR A 366 -9.58 19.70 -16.15
C TYR A 366 -10.05 19.84 -14.69
N GLY A 367 -9.14 20.06 -13.74
CA GLY A 367 -9.43 20.16 -12.31
C GLY A 367 -9.52 18.83 -11.57
N ILE A 368 -9.43 18.89 -10.24
CA ILE A 368 -9.41 17.69 -9.35
C ILE A 368 -10.68 16.83 -9.50
N PRO A 369 -11.91 17.37 -9.57
CA PRO A 369 -13.11 16.54 -9.73
C PRO A 369 -13.09 15.68 -10.99
N ALA A 370 -12.57 16.20 -12.11
CA ALA A 370 -12.42 15.45 -13.35
C ALA A 370 -11.40 14.30 -13.19
N ALA A 371 -10.26 14.56 -12.54
CA ALA A 371 -9.26 13.53 -12.26
C ALA A 371 -9.85 12.39 -11.42
N VAL A 372 -10.60 12.73 -10.36
CA VAL A 372 -11.29 11.74 -9.49
C VAL A 372 -12.33 10.96 -10.30
N GLY A 373 -13.12 11.62 -11.14
CA GLY A 373 -14.13 10.98 -12.00
C GLY A 373 -13.52 9.99 -13.01
N VAL A 374 -12.40 10.35 -13.65
CA VAL A 374 -11.68 9.44 -14.56
C VAL A 374 -11.14 8.23 -13.82
N VAL A 375 -10.55 8.41 -12.64
CA VAL A 375 -10.04 7.30 -11.83
C VAL A 375 -11.19 6.42 -11.31
N ALA A 376 -12.34 7.00 -10.96
CA ALA A 376 -13.56 6.24 -10.64
C ALA A 376 -13.99 5.34 -11.81
N ALA A 377 -14.01 5.88 -13.03
CA ALA A 377 -14.35 5.12 -14.24
C ALA A 377 -13.34 4.00 -14.52
N LEU A 378 -12.04 4.26 -14.38
CA LEU A 378 -10.99 3.24 -14.51
C LEU A 378 -11.12 2.13 -13.46
N THR A 379 -11.50 2.49 -12.23
CA THR A 379 -11.72 1.54 -11.14
C THR A 379 -12.93 0.64 -11.42
N ALA A 380 -14.03 1.23 -11.90
CA ALA A 380 -15.20 0.46 -12.35
C ALA A 380 -14.86 -0.48 -13.51
N ALA A 381 -14.16 0.03 -14.53
CA ALA A 381 -13.72 -0.76 -15.68
C ALA A 381 -12.81 -1.92 -15.26
N SER A 382 -11.90 -1.70 -14.31
CA SER A 382 -11.06 -2.74 -13.72
C SER A 382 -11.89 -3.83 -13.02
N GLY A 383 -12.90 -3.44 -12.24
CA GLY A 383 -13.83 -4.38 -11.61
C GLY A 383 -14.60 -5.21 -12.64
N ILE A 384 -15.09 -4.58 -13.71
CA ILE A 384 -15.77 -5.27 -14.83
C ILE A 384 -14.80 -6.23 -15.52
N LEU A 385 -13.55 -5.81 -15.77
CA LEU A 385 -12.53 -6.67 -16.37
C LEU A 385 -12.29 -7.94 -15.52
N VAL A 386 -12.21 -7.80 -14.19
CA VAL A 386 -12.11 -8.95 -13.28
C VAL A 386 -13.38 -9.83 -13.41
N ALA A 387 -14.58 -9.22 -13.44
CA ALA A 387 -15.83 -9.96 -13.56
C ALA A 387 -15.90 -10.80 -14.83
N VAL A 388 -15.35 -10.30 -15.94
CA VAL A 388 -15.39 -10.99 -17.25
C VAL A 388 -14.24 -12.00 -17.39
N ARG A 389 -13.00 -11.59 -17.07
CA ARG A 389 -11.81 -12.39 -17.40
C ARG A 389 -11.38 -13.39 -16.35
N MET A 390 -11.51 -13.04 -15.05
CA MET A 390 -11.08 -13.92 -13.97
C MET A 390 -11.94 -15.18 -13.92
N ARG A 391 -11.32 -16.34 -13.92
CA ARG A 391 -12.04 -17.62 -13.77
C ARG A 391 -12.55 -17.74 -12.33
N ARG A 392 -13.76 -18.31 -12.15
CA ARG A 392 -14.16 -18.78 -10.82
C ARG A 392 -13.25 -19.95 -10.46
N ALA A 393 -12.72 -19.98 -9.26
CA ALA A 393 -12.21 -21.22 -8.71
C ALA A 393 -13.43 -22.11 -8.49
N ASP A 394 -13.56 -23.16 -9.31
CA ASP A 394 -14.53 -24.21 -9.01
C ASP A 394 -14.13 -24.73 -7.63
N HIS A 395 -15.07 -24.66 -6.67
CA HIS A 395 -14.91 -25.38 -5.42
C HIS A 395 -14.73 -26.84 -5.81
N ILE A 396 -13.51 -27.35 -5.73
CA ILE A 396 -13.26 -28.78 -5.73
C ILE A 396 -13.96 -29.23 -4.46
N SER A 397 -15.19 -29.71 -4.64
CA SER A 397 -15.94 -30.44 -3.63
C SER A 397 -15.01 -31.56 -3.19
N ALA A 398 -14.47 -31.42 -1.98
CA ALA A 398 -13.89 -32.54 -1.26
C ALA A 398 -15.01 -33.55 -1.08
N GLY A 399 -15.01 -34.59 -1.94
CA GLY A 399 -15.74 -35.82 -1.76
C GLY A 399 -14.89 -36.77 -0.91
#